data_298a68a9a6245d8e0b6ac3ce800a8a4d
#
_entry.id   298a68a9a6245d8e0b6ac3ce800a8a4d
#
_cell.length_a   1.000
_cell.length_b   1.000
_cell.length_c   1.000
_cell.angle_alpha   90.00
_cell.angle_beta   90.00
_cell.angle_gamma   90.00
#
_symmetry.space_group_name_H-M   'P 1'
#
loop_
_entity.id
_entity.type
_entity.pdbx_description
1 polymer ?
#
loop_
_entity_poly.entity_id
_entity_poly.type
_entity_poly.pdbx_seq_one_letter_code
_entity_poly.pdbx_strand_id
1 'polypeptide(L)'
;MTHQGRCYCGAVRYEISSAPVFNAQCHCRECQYISGGSPNVCLGIPEQGFRYTAGKPKTYRRTDLDNPVSREFCGGCGTHLLTRAPAAPGIVILKRGTLDDPAAFGNPQLAIFTCDQQPFHHIPEGVMSFERAPGKP
;
A
#
# COMPACT_ATOMS: atom_id res chain seq x y z
N MET A 1 -3.04 -20.43 -4.79
CA MET A 1 -1.99 -19.95 -3.86
C MET A 1 -2.54 -18.78 -3.05
N THR A 2 -2.39 -18.83 -1.73
CA THR A 2 -2.86 -17.77 -0.84
C THR A 2 -1.72 -17.26 0.02
N HIS A 3 -1.80 -15.97 0.37
CA HIS A 3 -0.89 -15.34 1.31
C HIS A 3 -1.71 -14.67 2.39
N GLN A 4 -1.20 -14.66 3.60
CA GLN A 4 -1.88 -14.08 4.75
C GLN A 4 -1.08 -12.93 5.34
N GLY A 5 -1.78 -12.06 6.04
CA GLY A 5 -1.15 -10.96 6.75
C GLY A 5 -2.03 -10.47 7.88
N ARG A 6 -1.52 -9.50 8.62
CA ARG A 6 -2.20 -8.99 9.80
C ARG A 6 -1.62 -7.65 10.25
N CYS A 7 -2.37 -6.95 11.08
CA CYS A 7 -1.84 -5.80 11.80
C CYS A 7 -0.85 -6.25 12.88
N TYR A 8 -0.13 -5.29 13.45
CA TYR A 8 0.91 -5.57 14.46
C TYR A 8 0.36 -6.36 15.67
N CYS A 9 -0.80 -5.97 16.19
CA CYS A 9 -1.39 -6.66 17.35
C CYS A 9 -2.11 -7.96 16.99
N GLY A 10 -2.33 -8.24 15.70
CA GLY A 10 -2.98 -9.45 15.23
C GLY A 10 -4.51 -9.45 15.28
N ALA A 11 -5.14 -8.34 15.72
CA ALA A 11 -6.60 -8.26 15.80
C ALA A 11 -7.26 -8.24 14.43
N VAL A 12 -6.63 -7.62 13.43
CA VAL A 12 -7.12 -7.55 12.06
C VAL A 12 -6.26 -8.46 11.20
N ARG A 13 -6.89 -9.41 10.51
CA ARG A 13 -6.21 -10.39 9.66
C ARG A 13 -6.84 -10.41 8.28
N TYR A 14 -6.05 -10.77 7.29
CA TYR A 14 -6.53 -10.85 5.92
C TYR A 14 -5.84 -11.97 5.15
N GLU A 15 -6.42 -12.27 3.99
CA GLU A 15 -5.89 -13.24 3.05
C GLU A 15 -5.95 -12.67 1.64
N ILE A 16 -4.91 -12.91 0.84
CA ILE A 16 -4.93 -12.59 -0.58
C ILE A 16 -4.83 -13.88 -1.39
N SER A 17 -5.58 -13.95 -2.48
CA SER A 17 -5.66 -15.14 -3.34
C SER A 17 -5.38 -14.81 -4.80
N SER A 18 -4.90 -13.61 -5.09
CA SER A 18 -4.53 -13.18 -6.45
C SER A 18 -3.09 -12.71 -6.47
N ALA A 19 -2.43 -12.82 -7.61
CA ALA A 19 -1.15 -12.17 -7.83
C ALA A 19 -1.35 -10.65 -7.86
N PRO A 20 -0.37 -9.87 -7.39
CA PRO A 20 -0.45 -8.42 -7.49
C PRO A 20 -0.39 -7.96 -8.95
N VAL A 21 -1.15 -6.92 -9.26
CA VAL A 21 -1.11 -6.27 -10.58
C VAL A 21 -0.01 -5.21 -10.63
N PHE A 22 0.48 -4.77 -9.48
CA PHE A 22 1.69 -3.96 -9.40
C PHE A 22 2.39 -4.17 -8.06
N ASN A 23 3.69 -3.87 -8.06
CA ASN A 23 4.57 -3.99 -6.90
C ASN A 23 5.45 -2.73 -6.92
N ALA A 24 5.21 -1.81 -6.00
CA ALA A 24 5.74 -0.46 -6.10
C ALA A 24 6.23 0.09 -4.76
N GLN A 25 7.09 1.10 -4.86
CA GLN A 25 7.35 2.02 -3.76
C GLN A 25 6.86 3.40 -4.16
N CYS A 26 6.07 4.01 -3.29
CA CYS A 26 5.47 5.32 -3.52
C CYS A 26 6.13 6.36 -2.62
N HIS A 27 6.67 7.40 -3.23
CA HIS A 27 7.42 8.45 -2.53
C HIS A 27 6.58 9.67 -2.20
N CYS A 28 5.25 9.63 -2.43
CA CYS A 28 4.41 10.81 -2.23
C CYS A 28 4.40 11.26 -0.76
N ARG A 29 4.14 12.55 -0.55
CA ARG A 29 4.15 13.11 0.80
C ARG A 29 3.14 12.43 1.73
N GLU A 30 1.96 12.05 1.22
CA GLU A 30 0.98 11.33 2.03
C GLU A 30 1.52 9.99 2.51
N CYS A 31 2.19 9.26 1.62
CA CYS A 31 2.83 7.99 1.98
C CYS A 31 3.90 8.18 3.05
N GLN A 32 4.65 9.27 3.00
CA GLN A 32 5.68 9.56 4.00
C GLN A 32 5.07 9.76 5.39
N TYR A 33 3.92 10.40 5.48
CA TYR A 33 3.21 10.51 6.76
C TYR A 33 2.80 9.14 7.29
N ILE A 34 2.30 8.31 6.42
CA ILE A 34 1.77 6.99 6.81
C ILE A 34 2.88 6.02 7.19
N SER A 35 4.02 6.09 6.52
CA SER A 35 5.14 5.17 6.73
C SER A 35 6.16 5.64 7.76
N GLY A 36 6.04 6.90 8.21
CA GLY A 36 7.03 7.49 9.12
C GLY A 36 8.24 8.09 8.40
N GLY A 37 8.11 8.39 7.10
CA GLY A 37 9.15 9.07 6.32
C GLY A 37 9.72 8.27 5.16
N SER A 38 9.63 6.96 5.20
CA SER A 38 10.09 6.09 4.11
C SER A 38 9.10 6.09 2.96
N PRO A 39 9.50 5.64 1.76
CA PRO A 39 8.53 5.32 0.73
C PRO A 39 7.57 4.24 1.22
N ASN A 40 6.34 4.28 0.77
CA ASN A 40 5.38 3.23 1.04
C ASN A 40 5.63 2.08 0.07
N VAL A 41 5.97 0.90 0.60
CA VAL A 41 6.14 -0.30 -0.21
C VAL A 41 4.80 -1.01 -0.26
N CYS A 42 4.24 -1.16 -1.47
CA CYS A 42 2.87 -1.61 -1.61
C CYS A 42 2.67 -2.56 -2.78
N LEU A 43 1.59 -3.31 -2.69
CA LEU A 43 1.14 -4.25 -3.73
C LEU A 43 -0.26 -3.86 -4.15
N GLY A 44 -0.52 -3.80 -5.45
CA GLY A 44 -1.87 -3.64 -5.97
C GLY A 44 -2.53 -5.00 -6.11
N ILE A 45 -3.54 -5.26 -5.29
CA ILE A 45 -4.24 -6.55 -5.28
C ILE A 45 -5.63 -6.33 -5.86
N PRO A 46 -6.08 -7.12 -6.86
CA PRO A 46 -7.47 -7.07 -7.30
C PRO A 46 -8.40 -7.27 -6.12
N GLU A 47 -9.44 -6.45 -6.02
CA GLU A 47 -10.34 -6.45 -4.86
C GLU A 47 -10.96 -7.81 -4.60
N GLN A 48 -11.34 -8.54 -5.65
CA GLN A 48 -11.91 -9.88 -5.51
C GLN A 48 -10.90 -10.91 -4.99
N GLY A 49 -9.61 -10.59 -4.99
CA GLY A 49 -8.56 -11.43 -4.45
C GLY A 49 -8.13 -11.05 -3.04
N PHE A 50 -8.87 -10.16 -2.39
CA PHE A 50 -8.58 -9.73 -1.03
C PHE A 50 -9.80 -9.94 -0.12
N ARG A 51 -9.58 -10.42 1.10
CA ARG A 51 -10.63 -10.45 2.11
C ARG A 51 -10.04 -10.38 3.51
N TYR A 52 -10.76 -9.70 4.39
CA TYR A 52 -10.45 -9.77 5.81
C TYR A 52 -10.95 -11.10 6.37
N THR A 53 -10.13 -11.73 7.20
CA THR A 53 -10.46 -13.03 7.82
C THR A 53 -10.75 -12.90 9.31
N ALA A 54 -10.33 -11.81 9.95
CA ALA A 54 -10.61 -11.51 11.35
C ALA A 54 -10.55 -10.02 11.60
N GLY A 55 -11.33 -9.55 12.52
CA GLY A 55 -11.35 -8.15 12.92
C GLY A 55 -11.98 -7.24 11.89
N LYS A 56 -12.06 -5.96 12.25
CA LYS A 56 -12.61 -4.92 11.37
C LYS A 56 -11.75 -3.68 11.49
N PRO A 57 -11.12 -3.22 10.38
CA PRO A 57 -10.33 -2.01 10.41
C PRO A 57 -11.20 -0.77 10.54
N LYS A 58 -10.59 0.31 10.98
CA LYS A 58 -11.17 1.66 10.86
C LYS A 58 -10.77 2.25 9.52
N THR A 59 -11.56 3.21 9.06
CA THR A 59 -11.31 3.90 7.80
C THR A 59 -11.11 5.38 8.07
N TYR A 60 -10.08 5.96 7.44
CA TYR A 60 -9.86 7.41 7.44
C TYR A 60 -9.86 7.94 6.02
N ARG A 61 -10.54 9.07 5.82
CA ARG A 61 -10.52 9.86 4.59
C ARG A 61 -10.33 11.32 4.95
N ARG A 62 -9.55 12.03 4.15
CA ARG A 62 -9.42 13.48 4.32
C ARG A 62 -10.77 14.14 4.05
N THR A 63 -11.07 15.16 4.83
CA THR A 63 -12.33 15.90 4.72
C THR A 63 -12.24 17.14 3.83
N ASP A 64 -11.02 17.50 3.43
CA ASP A 64 -10.75 18.72 2.66
C ASP A 64 -10.57 18.43 1.16
N LEU A 65 -10.80 17.19 0.72
CA LEU A 65 -10.73 16.79 -0.69
C LEU A 65 -12.06 16.22 -1.14
N ASP A 66 -12.43 16.46 -2.40
CA ASP A 66 -13.68 15.96 -2.96
C ASP A 66 -13.64 14.44 -3.19
N ASN A 67 -12.47 13.90 -3.51
CA ASN A 67 -12.34 12.50 -3.89
C ASN A 67 -11.09 11.88 -3.25
N PRO A 68 -11.05 11.82 -1.90
CA PRO A 68 -9.87 11.34 -1.19
C PRO A 68 -9.69 9.84 -1.30
N VAL A 69 -8.46 9.38 -1.07
CA VAL A 69 -8.22 7.96 -0.85
C VAL A 69 -8.81 7.54 0.48
N SER A 70 -9.23 6.27 0.55
CA SER A 70 -9.72 5.62 1.75
C SER A 70 -8.58 4.81 2.36
N ARG A 71 -8.28 5.03 3.65
CA ARG A 71 -7.18 4.34 4.34
C ARG A 71 -7.74 3.47 5.43
N GLU A 72 -7.41 2.18 5.40
CA GLU A 72 -7.88 1.21 6.39
C GLU A 72 -6.74 0.83 7.31
N PHE A 73 -7.01 0.90 8.62
CA PHE A 73 -6.00 0.70 9.65
C PHE A 73 -6.61 0.02 10.88
N CYS A 74 -5.77 -0.63 11.68
CA CYS A 74 -6.23 -1.22 12.93
C CYS A 74 -6.45 -0.14 13.97
N GLY A 75 -7.67 -0.06 14.51
CA GLY A 75 -7.97 0.93 15.56
C GLY A 75 -7.32 0.62 16.90
N GLY A 76 -6.83 -0.61 17.10
CA GLY A 76 -6.17 -1.00 18.34
C GLY A 76 -4.68 -0.69 18.36
N CYS A 77 -3.96 -0.99 17.29
CA CYS A 77 -2.50 -0.79 17.25
C CYS A 77 -2.03 0.25 16.23
N GLY A 78 -2.94 0.77 15.40
CA GLY A 78 -2.59 1.83 14.44
C GLY A 78 -1.93 1.36 13.16
N THR A 79 -1.74 0.07 12.95
CA THR A 79 -1.14 -0.44 11.71
C THR A 79 -2.01 -0.08 10.52
N HIS A 80 -1.43 0.62 9.54
CA HIS A 80 -2.08 0.84 8.26
C HIS A 80 -1.97 -0.43 7.42
N LEU A 81 -3.11 -0.90 6.89
CA LEU A 81 -3.18 -2.15 6.16
C LEU A 81 -3.25 -1.92 4.66
N LEU A 82 -4.14 -1.03 4.24
CA LEU A 82 -4.36 -0.79 2.83
C LEU A 82 -4.97 0.58 2.55
N THR A 83 -4.93 0.92 1.28
CA THR A 83 -5.54 2.12 0.74
C THR A 83 -6.41 1.71 -0.44
N ARG A 84 -7.55 2.39 -0.59
CA ARG A 84 -8.38 2.31 -1.79
C ARG A 84 -8.39 3.68 -2.43
N ALA A 85 -7.93 3.77 -3.67
CA ALA A 85 -7.77 5.03 -4.37
C ALA A 85 -8.78 5.16 -5.49
N PRO A 86 -9.44 6.33 -5.64
CA PRO A 86 -10.37 6.54 -6.76
C PRO A 86 -9.70 6.38 -8.13
N ALA A 87 -8.40 6.68 -8.21
CA ALA A 87 -7.64 6.55 -9.46
C ALA A 87 -7.34 5.10 -9.84
N ALA A 88 -7.54 4.15 -8.92
CA ALA A 88 -7.32 2.73 -9.15
C ALA A 88 -8.52 1.92 -8.68
N PRO A 89 -9.69 2.08 -9.32
CA PRO A 89 -10.90 1.38 -8.89
C PRO A 89 -10.71 -0.14 -9.01
N GLY A 90 -11.28 -0.87 -8.04
CA GLY A 90 -11.20 -2.33 -8.04
C GLY A 90 -9.86 -2.88 -7.55
N ILE A 91 -8.96 -2.04 -7.06
CA ILE A 91 -7.65 -2.43 -6.56
C ILE A 91 -7.51 -2.06 -5.09
N VAL A 92 -7.01 -2.99 -4.30
CA VAL A 92 -6.58 -2.74 -2.92
C VAL A 92 -5.08 -2.48 -2.95
N ILE A 93 -4.65 -1.33 -2.43
CA ILE A 93 -3.23 -0.99 -2.34
C ILE A 93 -2.74 -1.41 -0.97
N LEU A 94 -2.18 -2.62 -0.90
CA LEU A 94 -1.83 -3.29 0.33
C LEU A 94 -0.43 -2.86 0.80
N LYS A 95 -0.31 -2.58 2.09
CA LYS A 95 0.99 -2.35 2.75
C LYS A 95 1.70 -3.68 2.86
N ARG A 96 2.73 -3.91 2.02
CA ARG A 96 3.32 -5.24 1.96
C ARG A 96 4.04 -5.67 3.24
N GLY A 97 4.43 -4.72 4.08
CA GLY A 97 5.03 -5.02 5.38
C GLY A 97 4.09 -5.72 6.36
N THR A 98 2.77 -5.75 6.08
CA THR A 98 1.80 -6.46 6.90
C THR A 98 1.61 -7.92 6.50
N LEU A 99 2.20 -8.36 5.39
CA LEU A 99 2.21 -9.78 5.01
C LEU A 99 3.02 -10.58 6.02
N ASP A 100 2.59 -11.81 6.28
CA ASP A 100 3.35 -12.74 7.14
C ASP A 100 4.72 -13.02 6.53
N ASP A 101 4.81 -13.07 5.20
CA ASP A 101 6.07 -13.11 4.47
C ASP A 101 6.18 -11.88 3.57
N PRO A 102 6.78 -10.78 4.05
CA PRO A 102 6.86 -9.55 3.25
C PRO A 102 7.69 -9.68 1.97
N ALA A 103 8.53 -10.69 1.87
CA ALA A 103 9.40 -10.91 0.71
C ALA A 103 8.72 -11.72 -0.39
N ALA A 104 7.47 -12.17 -0.19
CA ALA A 104 6.81 -13.15 -1.06
C ALA A 104 6.76 -12.78 -2.53
N PHE A 105 6.71 -11.50 -2.86
CA PHE A 105 6.54 -11.02 -4.24
C PHE A 105 7.78 -10.31 -4.80
N GLY A 106 8.93 -10.52 -4.16
CA GLY A 106 10.19 -9.95 -4.64
C GLY A 106 10.29 -8.44 -4.43
N ASN A 107 11.25 -7.84 -5.11
CA ASN A 107 11.53 -6.40 -4.98
C ASN A 107 10.49 -5.56 -5.71
N PRO A 108 10.28 -4.30 -5.26
CA PRO A 108 9.46 -3.37 -6.04
C PRO A 108 9.95 -3.24 -7.47
N GLN A 109 9.02 -3.17 -8.40
CA GLN A 109 9.33 -3.00 -9.83
C GLN A 109 9.18 -1.56 -10.26
N LEU A 110 8.42 -0.76 -9.50
CA LEU A 110 8.13 0.64 -9.80
C LEU A 110 8.48 1.51 -8.60
N ALA A 111 8.96 2.73 -8.89
CA ALA A 111 9.04 3.81 -7.92
C ALA A 111 8.21 4.96 -8.46
N ILE A 112 7.18 5.38 -7.75
CA ILE A 112 6.23 6.38 -8.22
C ILE A 112 6.24 7.61 -7.30
N PHE A 113 5.78 8.75 -7.84
CA PHE A 113 5.79 10.03 -7.16
C PHE A 113 7.19 10.43 -6.69
N THR A 114 8.20 10.20 -7.54
CA THR A 114 9.57 10.57 -7.23
C THR A 114 9.77 12.07 -7.14
N CYS A 115 8.81 12.87 -7.64
CA CYS A 115 8.81 14.32 -7.45
C CYS A 115 8.82 14.72 -5.97
N ASP A 116 8.32 13.84 -5.07
CA ASP A 116 8.31 14.06 -3.63
C ASP A 116 9.44 13.32 -2.89
N GLN A 117 10.33 12.68 -3.62
CA GLN A 117 11.44 11.90 -3.06
C GLN A 117 12.31 12.74 -2.14
N GLN A 118 12.68 12.15 -1.00
CA GLN A 118 13.57 12.79 -0.04
C GLN A 118 15.01 12.30 -0.23
N PRO A 119 16.01 13.09 0.21
CA PRO A 119 17.42 12.70 0.06
C PRO A 119 17.77 11.36 0.71
N PHE A 120 17.02 10.95 1.73
CA PHE A 120 17.25 9.68 2.43
C PHE A 120 16.45 8.53 1.85
N HIS A 121 15.66 8.75 0.80
CA HIS A 121 14.98 7.66 0.10
C HIS A 121 15.94 6.95 -0.83
N HIS A 122 15.79 5.63 -0.94
CA HIS A 122 16.58 4.81 -1.84
C HIS A 122 15.68 4.15 -2.88
N ILE A 123 16.04 4.31 -4.15
CA ILE A 123 15.40 3.62 -5.25
C ILE A 123 16.41 2.59 -5.76
N PRO A 124 16.14 1.29 -5.65
CA PRO A 124 17.08 0.27 -6.10
C PRO A 124 17.36 0.41 -7.60
N GLU A 125 18.57 0.01 -7.99
CA GLU A 125 18.95 -0.02 -9.39
C GLU A 125 18.03 -0.96 -10.17
N GLY A 126 17.66 -0.56 -11.38
CA GLY A 126 16.78 -1.35 -12.25
C GLY A 126 15.30 -1.14 -12.01
N VAL A 127 14.92 -0.36 -10.98
CA VAL A 127 13.52 -0.04 -10.72
C VAL A 127 13.09 1.08 -11.68
N MET A 128 11.95 0.87 -12.34
CA MET A 128 11.37 1.86 -13.24
C MET A 128 10.76 3.00 -12.42
N SER A 129 11.18 4.24 -12.70
CA SER A 129 10.79 5.41 -11.91
C SER A 129 9.87 6.33 -12.68
N PHE A 130 8.89 6.91 -11.98
CA PHE A 130 7.93 7.87 -12.52
C PHE A 130 7.80 9.05 -11.56
N GLU A 131 7.76 10.27 -12.11
CA GLU A 131 7.61 11.47 -11.29
C GLU A 131 6.26 11.49 -10.57
N ARG A 132 5.24 10.91 -11.18
CA ARG A 132 3.88 10.79 -10.63
C ARG A 132 3.39 9.35 -10.84
N ALA A 133 2.10 9.16 -11.06
CA ALA A 133 1.55 7.83 -11.35
C ALA A 133 2.01 7.36 -12.73
N PRO A 134 2.19 6.05 -12.94
CA PRO A 134 2.55 5.49 -14.24
C PRO A 134 1.49 5.82 -15.29
N GLY A 135 1.93 6.14 -16.51
CA GLY A 135 1.04 6.43 -17.62
C GLY A 135 0.34 7.79 -17.56
N LYS A 136 0.70 8.64 -16.59
CA LYS A 136 0.20 10.02 -16.49
C LYS A 136 1.31 10.99 -16.85
N PRO A 137 1.06 11.96 -17.75
CA PRO A 137 2.04 12.98 -18.06
C PRO A 137 2.32 13.91 -16.87
#